data_e9964890faaefa8bb69f266b25377902
#
_entry.id   e9964890faaefa8bb69f266b25377902
#
_cell.length_a   1.000
_cell.length_b   1.000
_cell.length_c   1.000
_cell.angle_alpha   90.00
_cell.angle_beta   90.00
_cell.angle_gamma   90.00
#
_symmetry.space_group_name_H-M   'P 1'
#
loop_
_entity.id
_entity.type
_entity.pdbx_description
1 polymer ?
#
loop_
_entity_poly.entity_id
_entity_poly.type
_entity_poly.pdbx_seq_one_letter_code
_entity_poly.pdbx_strand_id
1 'polypeptide(L)'
;MRLLDAGQEFYRRHRRATLGAGLAAAAVAVFAGFWTFGSGDVQYFSAPVEQGDIQALVNATGTINAVTTVQVGSQVSGMVAELSADFNSQVKKGEVVARIDPALFRTRVLQAEADLASAEAGVKSLEADLAMAGANLEKARAALREAELNLRRTLQLFEQGIASVEQRDSVQIAQETAAANQRAAEAQIIQTRARWDQQKAQVKQRQAQLEQARVDLEHTIIRAPIDGTVVARNVDVGQTVAASLQAPTLFTIAQDLTKMLVYAKTDESDVGRIRLGAEATFKVDSFPYDTFRGRVSQVRMNAYTVQNVVTYDTIIEFDNPDRKLLPGMTAYVTIPVASAHDVVKIPNGALRFTPDLLEAERRALLQKYGLLGEPQRPQNGSGTVEAKETEKKPEGAPAGSPGQGMSEADRVKMRERFQNMSEEERARMRAAWMARRAAGGNQNSGFQGAPRSGPGAEGVYQILWKLNPDNSLQPVRVKTGLTDFTFTALLEGDLKPGDKVVIGQTLKRRSTQPFSGQRR
;
A
#
# COMPACT_ATOMS: atom_id res chain seq x y z
N MET A 1 -46.70 45.93 -86.83
CA MET A 1 -46.23 44.64 -87.30
C MET A 1 -44.94 44.76 -88.13
N ARG A 2 -44.05 45.74 -87.87
CA ARG A 2 -42.81 45.99 -88.66
C ARG A 2 -41.54 46.10 -87.78
N LEU A 3 -41.59 45.83 -86.42
CA LEU A 3 -40.44 45.88 -85.50
C LEU A 3 -39.97 44.53 -85.04
N LEU A 4 -40.71 43.44 -85.32
CA LEU A 4 -40.30 42.07 -84.92
C LEU A 4 -39.44 41.34 -85.96
N ASP A 5 -39.51 41.73 -87.25
CA ASP A 5 -38.74 41.10 -88.34
C ASP A 5 -37.29 41.58 -88.39
N ALA A 6 -36.97 42.79 -87.99
CA ALA A 6 -35.59 43.31 -87.97
C ALA A 6 -34.73 42.66 -86.91
N GLY A 7 -35.30 42.13 -85.83
CA GLY A 7 -34.60 41.45 -84.77
C GLY A 7 -34.17 40.03 -85.14
N GLN A 8 -34.95 39.34 -85.98
CA GLN A 8 -34.64 37.96 -86.40
C GLN A 8 -33.53 37.87 -87.43
N GLU A 9 -33.41 38.91 -88.37
CA GLU A 9 -32.29 38.93 -89.33
C GLU A 9 -30.95 39.27 -88.69
N PHE A 10 -30.91 40.13 -87.64
CA PHE A 10 -29.71 40.46 -86.92
C PHE A 10 -29.22 39.24 -86.10
N TYR A 11 -30.11 38.43 -85.54
CA TYR A 11 -29.79 37.22 -84.77
C TYR A 11 -29.24 36.12 -85.70
N ARG A 12 -29.67 35.97 -86.93
CA ARG A 12 -29.14 34.97 -87.86
C ARG A 12 -27.75 35.31 -88.40
N ARG A 13 -27.40 36.60 -88.52
CA ARG A 13 -26.12 37.05 -89.10
C ARG A 13 -24.95 37.02 -88.08
N HIS A 14 -25.26 37.15 -86.79
CA HIS A 14 -24.23 37.18 -85.71
C HIS A 14 -24.39 36.10 -84.69
N ARG A 15 -24.98 34.96 -85.02
CA ARG A 15 -25.26 33.83 -84.12
C ARG A 15 -24.04 33.32 -83.31
N ARG A 16 -22.84 33.46 -83.88
CA ARG A 16 -21.58 33.07 -83.19
C ARG A 16 -21.12 34.18 -82.25
N ALA A 17 -21.36 35.43 -82.51
CA ALA A 17 -20.98 36.57 -81.68
C ALA A 17 -21.92 36.71 -80.46
N THR A 18 -23.24 36.52 -80.64
CA THR A 18 -24.22 36.59 -79.54
C THR A 18 -24.13 35.39 -78.61
N LEU A 19 -23.79 34.18 -79.11
CA LEU A 19 -23.50 33.02 -78.29
C LEU A 19 -22.17 33.19 -77.49
N GLY A 20 -21.16 33.83 -78.11
CA GLY A 20 -19.91 34.15 -77.43
C GLY A 20 -20.07 35.17 -76.30
N ALA A 21 -20.87 36.25 -76.55
CA ALA A 21 -21.15 37.25 -75.51
C ALA A 21 -22.03 36.73 -74.39
N GLY A 22 -22.98 35.81 -74.66
CA GLY A 22 -23.77 35.12 -73.62
C GLY A 22 -22.94 34.19 -72.75
N LEU A 23 -22.04 33.44 -73.39
CA LEU A 23 -21.08 32.59 -72.66
C LEU A 23 -20.09 33.39 -71.79
N ALA A 24 -19.60 34.52 -72.30
CA ALA A 24 -18.72 35.42 -71.54
C ALA A 24 -19.45 36.08 -70.36
N ALA A 25 -20.71 36.53 -70.56
CA ALA A 25 -21.50 37.04 -69.44
C ALA A 25 -21.89 36.01 -68.41
N ALA A 26 -22.19 34.78 -68.84
CA ALA A 26 -22.39 33.64 -67.92
C ALA A 26 -21.11 33.27 -67.14
N ALA A 27 -19.92 33.27 -67.80
CA ALA A 27 -18.65 33.04 -67.17
C ALA A 27 -18.28 34.11 -66.12
N VAL A 28 -18.54 35.40 -66.43
CA VAL A 28 -18.34 36.51 -65.47
C VAL A 28 -19.36 36.46 -64.35
N ALA A 29 -20.61 36.06 -64.55
CA ALA A 29 -21.62 35.90 -63.51
C ALA A 29 -21.27 34.70 -62.58
N VAL A 30 -20.77 33.57 -63.13
CA VAL A 30 -20.28 32.42 -62.37
C VAL A 30 -19.00 32.79 -61.58
N PHE A 31 -18.08 33.56 -62.19
CA PHE A 31 -16.87 34.03 -61.55
C PHE A 31 -17.16 35.05 -60.42
N ALA A 32 -18.12 35.99 -60.66
CA ALA A 32 -18.58 36.93 -59.65
C ALA A 32 -19.34 36.19 -58.49
N GLY A 33 -20.17 35.19 -58.81
CA GLY A 33 -20.86 34.33 -57.87
C GLY A 33 -19.88 33.51 -57.03
N PHE A 34 -18.81 32.99 -57.64
CA PHE A 34 -17.78 32.24 -56.95
C PHE A 34 -16.96 33.13 -55.99
N TRP A 35 -16.81 34.42 -56.31
CA TRP A 35 -16.07 35.36 -55.44
C TRP A 35 -16.91 35.89 -54.27
N THR A 36 -18.25 35.97 -54.43
CA THR A 36 -19.15 36.44 -53.36
C THR A 36 -19.62 35.32 -52.42
N PHE A 37 -19.53 34.02 -52.81
CA PHE A 37 -19.91 32.87 -51.95
C PHE A 37 -18.74 32.20 -51.22
N GLY A 38 -17.51 32.75 -51.33
CA GLY A 38 -16.27 32.09 -50.86
C GLY A 38 -15.85 32.34 -49.42
N SER A 39 -16.45 33.25 -48.67
CA SER A 39 -16.07 33.53 -47.26
C SER A 39 -17.17 33.04 -46.32
N GLY A 40 -17.15 31.75 -46.02
CA GLY A 40 -17.90 31.25 -44.88
C GLY A 40 -17.28 31.79 -43.58
N ASP A 41 -17.99 32.70 -42.90
CA ASP A 41 -17.57 33.24 -41.60
C ASP A 41 -17.37 32.10 -40.61
N VAL A 42 -16.16 32.00 -40.07
CA VAL A 42 -15.86 31.09 -38.95
C VAL A 42 -16.53 31.68 -37.73
N GLN A 43 -17.49 30.97 -37.16
CA GLN A 43 -18.11 31.36 -35.90
C GLN A 43 -17.27 30.84 -34.73
N TYR A 44 -16.90 31.73 -33.82
CA TYR A 44 -16.18 31.42 -32.59
C TYR A 44 -17.16 31.33 -31.43
N PHE A 45 -17.04 30.24 -30.65
CA PHE A 45 -17.71 30.12 -29.36
C PHE A 45 -16.86 30.84 -28.33
N SER A 46 -17.42 31.76 -27.61
CA SER A 46 -16.73 32.55 -26.60
C SER A 46 -17.41 32.40 -25.24
N ALA A 47 -16.62 32.49 -24.18
CA ALA A 47 -17.10 32.60 -22.82
C ALA A 47 -16.53 33.87 -22.16
N PRO A 48 -17.26 34.51 -21.26
CA PRO A 48 -16.79 35.68 -20.56
C PRO A 48 -15.71 35.28 -19.53
N VAL A 49 -14.76 36.17 -19.32
CA VAL A 49 -13.83 36.12 -18.19
C VAL A 49 -14.56 36.66 -16.97
N GLU A 50 -14.58 35.92 -15.88
CA GLU A 50 -15.28 36.26 -14.65
C GLU A 50 -14.30 36.60 -13.54
N GLN A 51 -14.75 37.27 -12.46
CA GLN A 51 -14.01 37.51 -11.26
C GLN A 51 -14.67 36.74 -10.10
N GLY A 52 -13.88 36.09 -9.25
CA GLY A 52 -14.40 35.35 -8.12
C GLY A 52 -13.37 34.38 -7.54
N ASP A 53 -13.82 33.56 -6.62
CA ASP A 53 -12.97 32.61 -5.91
C ASP A 53 -12.71 31.34 -6.74
N ILE A 54 -11.50 30.81 -6.62
CA ILE A 54 -11.10 29.51 -7.16
C ILE A 54 -10.53 28.66 -6.02
N GLN A 55 -10.92 27.40 -5.98
CA GLN A 55 -10.39 26.42 -5.04
C GLN A 55 -9.86 25.21 -5.80
N ALA A 56 -8.61 24.88 -5.57
CA ALA A 56 -8.07 23.61 -6.05
C ALA A 56 -8.52 22.51 -5.10
N LEU A 57 -9.20 21.52 -5.66
CA LEU A 57 -9.78 20.40 -4.94
C LEU A 57 -9.07 19.10 -5.32
N VAL A 58 -8.77 18.30 -4.34
CA VAL A 58 -8.34 16.91 -4.54
C VAL A 58 -9.56 16.03 -4.28
N ASN A 59 -9.94 15.24 -5.29
CA ASN A 59 -11.00 14.25 -5.16
C ASN A 59 -10.39 12.87 -4.97
N ALA A 60 -10.89 12.16 -3.98
CA ALA A 60 -10.45 10.82 -3.64
C ALA A 60 -11.65 9.94 -3.30
N THR A 61 -11.53 8.66 -3.55
CA THR A 61 -12.49 7.66 -3.06
C THR A 61 -11.89 6.95 -1.85
N GLY A 62 -12.73 6.61 -0.89
CA GLY A 62 -12.27 5.96 0.33
C GLY A 62 -13.30 5.04 0.95
N THR A 63 -12.92 4.37 2.02
CA THR A 63 -13.79 3.53 2.83
C THR A 63 -13.90 4.07 4.24
N ILE A 64 -15.10 4.02 4.80
CA ILE A 64 -15.37 4.40 6.19
C ILE A 64 -14.99 3.24 7.10
N ASN A 65 -14.25 3.53 8.15
CA ASN A 65 -13.81 2.55 9.14
C ASN A 65 -13.97 3.11 10.56
N ALA A 66 -14.12 2.24 11.54
CA ALA A 66 -14.04 2.66 12.94
C ALA A 66 -12.58 2.98 13.31
N VAL A 67 -12.38 3.84 14.31
CA VAL A 67 -11.03 4.24 14.78
C VAL A 67 -10.24 3.02 15.24
N THR A 68 -10.87 2.16 16.02
CA THR A 68 -10.26 0.93 16.51
C THR A 68 -11.15 -0.26 16.16
N THR A 69 -10.60 -1.20 15.40
CA THR A 69 -11.26 -2.45 15.07
C THR A 69 -10.35 -3.60 15.46
N VAL A 70 -10.86 -4.54 16.25
CA VAL A 70 -10.11 -5.73 16.68
C VAL A 70 -10.76 -6.98 16.12
N GLN A 71 -9.93 -7.83 15.52
CA GLN A 71 -10.35 -9.15 15.06
C GLN A 71 -10.13 -10.15 16.17
N VAL A 72 -11.19 -10.85 16.57
CA VAL A 72 -11.19 -11.88 17.59
C VAL A 72 -11.19 -13.24 16.92
N GLY A 73 -10.13 -14.02 17.16
CA GLY A 73 -9.96 -15.36 16.62
C GLY A 73 -9.92 -16.42 17.72
N SER A 74 -9.85 -17.68 17.33
CA SER A 74 -9.62 -18.80 18.25
C SER A 74 -8.12 -19.14 18.32
N GLN A 75 -7.64 -19.46 19.54
CA GLN A 75 -6.30 -19.97 19.79
C GLN A 75 -6.26 -21.50 19.80
N VAL A 76 -7.43 -22.16 19.91
CA VAL A 76 -7.55 -23.61 19.93
C VAL A 76 -8.48 -24.08 18.82
N SER A 77 -8.22 -25.29 18.32
CA SER A 77 -9.06 -25.91 17.29
C SER A 77 -10.17 -26.71 17.95
N GLY A 78 -11.39 -26.60 17.40
CA GLY A 78 -12.55 -27.33 17.90
C GLY A 78 -13.85 -26.90 17.23
N MET A 79 -14.95 -27.52 17.60
CA MET A 79 -16.29 -27.15 17.15
C MET A 79 -16.83 -26.03 18.02
N VAL A 80 -17.47 -25.04 17.41
CA VAL A 80 -18.16 -23.96 18.14
C VAL A 80 -19.44 -24.52 18.74
N ALA A 81 -19.48 -24.57 20.07
CA ALA A 81 -20.62 -25.10 20.81
C ALA A 81 -21.72 -24.03 21.01
N GLU A 82 -21.33 -22.79 21.27
CA GLU A 82 -22.26 -21.72 21.61
C GLU A 82 -21.72 -20.37 21.12
N LEU A 83 -22.62 -19.51 20.66
CA LEU A 83 -22.37 -18.11 20.35
C LEU A 83 -23.21 -17.26 21.31
N SER A 84 -22.55 -16.42 22.10
CA SER A 84 -23.21 -15.52 23.06
C SER A 84 -23.41 -14.12 22.50
N ALA A 85 -22.70 -13.76 21.42
CA ALA A 85 -22.80 -12.48 20.73
C ALA A 85 -23.17 -12.70 19.26
N ASP A 86 -24.00 -11.83 18.71
CA ASP A 86 -24.42 -11.82 17.31
C ASP A 86 -24.10 -10.46 16.66
N PHE A 87 -24.41 -10.31 15.37
CA PHE A 87 -24.25 -9.04 14.65
C PHE A 87 -24.89 -7.88 15.44
N ASN A 88 -24.23 -6.74 15.45
CA ASN A 88 -24.63 -5.49 16.13
C ASN A 88 -24.80 -5.61 17.67
N SER A 89 -24.41 -6.73 18.28
CA SER A 89 -24.41 -6.88 19.74
C SER A 89 -23.36 -5.96 20.37
N GLN A 90 -23.72 -5.27 21.44
CA GLN A 90 -22.78 -4.53 22.27
C GLN A 90 -22.12 -5.50 23.25
N VAL A 91 -20.81 -5.50 23.30
CA VAL A 91 -20.02 -6.38 24.18
C VAL A 91 -19.03 -5.56 25.02
N LYS A 92 -18.79 -6.02 26.23
CA LYS A 92 -17.81 -5.44 27.14
C LYS A 92 -16.51 -6.24 27.12
N LYS A 93 -15.41 -5.58 27.43
CA LYS A 93 -14.11 -6.25 27.59
C LYS A 93 -14.20 -7.40 28.60
N GLY A 94 -13.73 -8.59 28.20
CA GLY A 94 -13.78 -9.81 28.99
C GLY A 94 -15.11 -10.58 28.90
N GLU A 95 -16.14 -10.04 28.25
CA GLU A 95 -17.41 -10.73 28.02
C GLU A 95 -17.23 -11.90 27.07
N VAL A 96 -17.91 -13.02 27.33
CA VAL A 96 -17.86 -14.22 26.52
C VAL A 96 -18.65 -13.97 25.23
N VAL A 97 -17.99 -14.12 24.07
CA VAL A 97 -18.62 -13.95 22.76
C VAL A 97 -18.87 -15.27 22.06
N ALA A 98 -18.06 -16.30 22.34
CA ALA A 98 -18.26 -17.64 21.85
C ALA A 98 -17.62 -18.68 22.78
N ARG A 99 -18.05 -19.93 22.64
CA ARG A 99 -17.48 -21.08 23.34
C ARG A 99 -17.22 -22.21 22.36
N ILE A 100 -16.00 -22.73 22.39
CA ILE A 100 -15.63 -23.96 21.71
C ILE A 100 -15.98 -25.14 22.61
N ASP A 101 -16.34 -26.29 22.05
CA ASP A 101 -16.66 -27.51 22.81
C ASP A 101 -15.49 -27.87 23.75
N PRO A 102 -15.69 -27.77 25.08
CA PRO A 102 -14.64 -28.01 26.06
C PRO A 102 -14.43 -29.48 26.38
N ALA A 103 -15.23 -30.43 25.85
CA ALA A 103 -15.22 -31.81 26.27
C ALA A 103 -13.83 -32.46 26.18
N LEU A 104 -13.17 -32.32 25.03
CA LEU A 104 -11.82 -32.85 24.82
C LEU A 104 -10.79 -32.20 25.76
N PHE A 105 -10.88 -30.91 25.97
CA PHE A 105 -9.94 -30.15 26.82
C PHE A 105 -10.12 -30.50 28.29
N ARG A 106 -11.38 -30.68 28.76
CA ARG A 106 -11.68 -31.15 30.11
C ARG A 106 -11.08 -32.54 30.36
N THR A 107 -11.20 -33.45 29.40
CA THR A 107 -10.59 -34.79 29.51
C THR A 107 -9.08 -34.70 29.62
N ARG A 108 -8.43 -33.80 28.87
CA ARG A 108 -6.96 -33.58 28.98
C ARG A 108 -6.56 -33.04 30.34
N VAL A 109 -7.35 -32.11 30.90
CA VAL A 109 -7.11 -31.60 32.27
C VAL A 109 -7.21 -32.74 33.30
N LEU A 110 -8.28 -33.54 33.25
CA LEU A 110 -8.46 -34.69 34.14
C LEU A 110 -7.32 -35.70 34.02
N GLN A 111 -6.84 -35.98 32.81
CA GLN A 111 -5.69 -36.86 32.59
C GLN A 111 -4.42 -36.29 33.22
N ALA A 112 -4.15 -34.99 33.01
CA ALA A 112 -2.97 -34.33 33.58
C ALA A 112 -3.04 -34.23 35.13
N GLU A 113 -4.24 -34.07 35.70
CA GLU A 113 -4.46 -34.12 37.16
C GLU A 113 -4.18 -35.51 37.73
N ALA A 114 -4.62 -36.56 37.05
CA ALA A 114 -4.31 -37.95 37.47
C ALA A 114 -2.83 -38.27 37.38
N ASP A 115 -2.15 -37.81 36.31
CA ASP A 115 -0.71 -37.97 36.13
C ASP A 115 0.09 -37.24 37.24
N LEU A 116 -0.33 -36.03 37.60
CA LEU A 116 0.26 -35.28 38.72
C LEU A 116 0.07 -36.02 40.06
N ALA A 117 -1.15 -36.45 40.34
CA ALA A 117 -1.45 -37.19 41.56
C ALA A 117 -0.62 -38.49 41.68
N SER A 118 -0.41 -39.20 40.56
CA SER A 118 0.47 -40.38 40.51
C SER A 118 1.93 -40.02 40.81
N ALA A 119 2.43 -38.93 40.22
CA ALA A 119 3.81 -38.48 40.52
C ALA A 119 4.00 -38.01 41.96
N GLU A 120 3.00 -37.34 42.54
CA GLU A 120 3.01 -36.96 43.98
C GLU A 120 3.01 -38.18 44.91
N ALA A 121 2.22 -39.21 44.57
CA ALA A 121 2.25 -40.48 45.32
C ALA A 121 3.63 -41.12 45.26
N GLY A 122 4.33 -41.05 44.11
CA GLY A 122 5.70 -41.51 43.96
C GLY A 122 6.69 -40.76 44.87
N VAL A 123 6.54 -39.45 45.05
CA VAL A 123 7.35 -38.65 45.99
C VAL A 123 7.13 -39.11 47.42
N LYS A 124 5.87 -39.34 47.83
CA LYS A 124 5.53 -39.82 49.19
C LYS A 124 6.14 -41.20 49.49
N SER A 125 6.14 -42.10 48.47
CA SER A 125 6.80 -43.40 48.61
C SER A 125 8.32 -43.25 48.85
N LEU A 126 8.99 -42.42 48.05
CA LEU A 126 10.44 -42.18 48.22
C LEU A 126 10.77 -41.39 49.51
N GLU A 127 9.84 -40.61 50.02
CA GLU A 127 9.97 -39.94 51.31
C GLU A 127 9.96 -40.98 52.48
N ALA A 128 9.10 -42.00 52.39
CA ALA A 128 9.13 -43.12 53.33
C ALA A 128 10.42 -43.93 53.20
N ASP A 129 10.92 -44.19 51.99
CA ASP A 129 12.22 -44.87 51.77
C ASP A 129 13.37 -44.07 52.34
N LEU A 130 13.34 -42.71 52.20
CA LEU A 130 14.36 -41.86 52.81
C LEU A 130 14.32 -41.90 54.33
N ALA A 131 13.17 -41.92 54.95
CA ALA A 131 13.00 -42.08 56.39
C ALA A 131 13.55 -43.43 56.88
N MET A 132 13.27 -44.50 56.12
CA MET A 132 13.83 -45.85 56.42
C MET A 132 15.36 -45.88 56.31
N ALA A 133 15.95 -45.27 55.26
CA ALA A 133 17.39 -45.15 55.12
C ALA A 133 18.01 -44.33 56.27
N GLY A 134 17.29 -43.24 56.68
CA GLY A 134 17.67 -42.47 57.87
C GLY A 134 17.74 -43.31 59.16
N ALA A 135 16.71 -44.10 59.42
CA ALA A 135 16.67 -45.00 60.57
C ALA A 135 17.83 -46.07 60.57
N ASN A 136 18.12 -46.59 59.35
CA ASN A 136 19.23 -47.51 59.15
C ASN A 136 20.61 -46.86 59.44
N LEU A 137 20.81 -45.60 59.07
CA LEU A 137 22.02 -44.85 59.38
C LEU A 137 22.15 -44.62 60.88
N GLU A 138 21.07 -44.24 61.57
CA GLU A 138 21.09 -44.07 63.03
C GLU A 138 21.47 -45.39 63.75
N LYS A 139 20.95 -46.53 63.28
CA LYS A 139 21.33 -47.85 63.75
C LYS A 139 22.85 -48.13 63.54
N ALA A 140 23.38 -47.86 62.37
CA ALA A 140 24.78 -48.04 62.04
C ALA A 140 25.69 -47.12 62.87
N ARG A 141 25.27 -45.87 63.11
CA ARG A 141 25.97 -44.93 64.02
C ARG A 141 25.98 -45.39 65.46
N ALA A 142 24.91 -45.99 65.95
CA ALA A 142 24.85 -46.55 67.28
C ALA A 142 25.82 -47.75 67.41
N ALA A 143 25.86 -48.67 66.44
CA ALA A 143 26.78 -49.79 66.40
C ALA A 143 28.24 -49.34 66.32
N LEU A 144 28.59 -48.30 65.58
CA LEU A 144 29.95 -47.75 65.56
C LEU A 144 30.32 -47.15 66.89
N ARG A 145 29.44 -46.38 67.55
CA ARG A 145 29.72 -45.84 68.90
C ARG A 145 29.96 -46.93 69.89
N GLU A 146 29.22 -48.04 69.87
CA GLU A 146 29.41 -49.18 70.69
C GLU A 146 30.82 -49.83 70.47
N ALA A 147 31.16 -50.06 69.16
CA ALA A 147 32.47 -50.62 68.80
C ALA A 147 33.63 -49.70 69.18
N GLU A 148 33.50 -48.40 69.07
CA GLU A 148 34.47 -47.38 69.49
C GLU A 148 34.68 -47.40 71.02
N LEU A 149 33.60 -47.50 71.80
CA LEU A 149 33.68 -47.61 73.26
C LEU A 149 34.37 -48.92 73.70
N ASN A 150 34.06 -50.03 73.02
CA ASN A 150 34.67 -51.30 73.26
C ASN A 150 36.16 -51.30 72.92
N LEU A 151 36.53 -50.70 71.75
CA LEU A 151 37.95 -50.56 71.39
C LEU A 151 38.70 -49.68 72.38
N ARG A 152 38.14 -48.55 72.81
CA ARG A 152 38.75 -47.68 73.81
C ARG A 152 39.00 -48.43 75.14
N ARG A 153 38.03 -49.19 75.63
CA ARG A 153 38.20 -50.02 76.86
C ARG A 153 39.26 -51.08 76.67
N THR A 154 39.29 -51.82 75.58
CA THR A 154 40.24 -52.87 75.30
C THR A 154 41.65 -52.32 75.14
N LEU A 155 41.85 -51.15 74.53
CA LEU A 155 43.14 -50.48 74.44
C LEU A 155 43.69 -50.12 75.84
N GLN A 156 42.84 -49.59 76.74
CA GLN A 156 43.22 -49.29 78.12
C GLN A 156 43.66 -50.57 78.92
N LEU A 157 42.94 -51.68 78.70
CA LEU A 157 43.30 -52.96 79.32
C LEU A 157 44.59 -53.59 78.74
N PHE A 158 44.80 -53.36 77.41
CA PHE A 158 46.04 -53.82 76.75
C PHE A 158 47.27 -53.04 77.23
N GLU A 159 47.14 -51.71 77.40
CA GLU A 159 48.20 -50.87 77.98
C GLU A 159 48.58 -51.31 79.44
N GLN A 160 47.61 -51.85 80.18
CA GLN A 160 47.81 -52.40 81.52
C GLN A 160 48.32 -53.87 81.51
N GLY A 161 48.54 -54.45 80.30
CA GLY A 161 49.02 -55.85 80.18
C GLY A 161 47.94 -56.92 80.43
N ILE A 162 46.65 -56.57 80.54
CA ILE A 162 45.55 -57.49 80.92
C ILE A 162 44.94 -58.16 79.69
N ALA A 163 44.84 -57.42 78.53
CA ALA A 163 44.28 -57.93 77.30
C ALA A 163 45.33 -58.48 76.33
N SER A 164 44.99 -59.53 75.54
CA SER A 164 45.87 -60.09 74.50
C SER A 164 45.90 -59.25 73.21
N VAL A 165 46.98 -59.43 72.41
CA VAL A 165 47.10 -58.82 71.08
C VAL A 165 45.93 -59.23 70.17
N GLU A 166 45.57 -60.52 70.20
CA GLU A 166 44.47 -61.06 69.43
C GLU A 166 43.10 -60.37 69.75
N GLN A 167 42.90 -60.11 71.05
CA GLN A 167 41.68 -59.44 71.53
C GLN A 167 41.63 -57.98 71.11
N ARG A 168 42.76 -57.24 71.11
CA ARG A 168 42.88 -55.89 70.59
C ARG A 168 42.56 -55.84 69.07
N ASP A 169 43.20 -56.75 68.30
CA ASP A 169 43.07 -56.80 66.85
C ASP A 169 41.62 -57.17 66.44
N SER A 170 40.95 -58.09 67.13
CA SER A 170 39.56 -58.46 66.87
C SER A 170 38.58 -57.30 67.08
N VAL A 171 38.79 -56.55 68.20
CA VAL A 171 37.90 -55.35 68.45
C VAL A 171 38.23 -54.22 67.52
N GLN A 172 39.47 -54.05 67.04
CA GLN A 172 39.85 -53.08 66.05
C GLN A 172 39.15 -53.40 64.70
N ILE A 173 39.18 -54.63 64.22
CA ILE A 173 38.50 -55.10 63.03
C ILE A 173 36.99 -54.90 63.18
N ALA A 174 36.40 -55.11 64.33
CA ALA A 174 34.99 -54.88 64.62
C ALA A 174 34.62 -53.37 64.47
N GLN A 175 35.49 -52.47 64.95
CA GLN A 175 35.29 -51.03 64.81
C GLN A 175 35.42 -50.59 63.34
N GLU A 176 36.44 -51.08 62.61
CA GLU A 176 36.61 -50.80 61.18
C GLU A 176 35.40 -51.27 60.35
N THR A 177 34.85 -52.46 60.69
CA THR A 177 33.65 -53.01 60.06
C THR A 177 32.44 -52.17 60.37
N ALA A 178 32.27 -51.72 61.63
CA ALA A 178 31.16 -50.83 61.98
C ALA A 178 31.25 -49.45 61.25
N ALA A 179 32.48 -48.91 61.12
CA ALA A 179 32.74 -47.70 60.39
C ALA A 179 32.45 -47.85 58.88
N ALA A 180 32.77 -48.99 58.27
CA ALA A 180 32.46 -49.32 56.92
C ALA A 180 30.91 -49.41 56.69
N ASN A 181 30.20 -50.04 57.63
CA ASN A 181 28.74 -50.15 57.61
C ASN A 181 28.04 -48.75 57.70
N GLN A 182 28.59 -47.87 58.58
CA GLN A 182 28.06 -46.49 58.63
C GLN A 182 28.25 -45.77 57.32
N ARG A 183 29.41 -45.80 56.65
CA ARG A 183 29.69 -45.21 55.38
C ARG A 183 28.76 -45.76 54.29
N ALA A 184 28.49 -47.08 54.32
CA ALA A 184 27.53 -47.70 53.39
C ALA A 184 26.11 -47.18 53.62
N ALA A 185 25.67 -47.00 54.86
CA ALA A 185 24.35 -46.41 55.16
C ALA A 185 24.27 -44.93 54.78
N GLU A 186 25.36 -44.16 54.93
CA GLU A 186 25.40 -42.74 54.42
C GLU A 186 25.31 -42.68 52.93
N ALA A 187 26.00 -43.53 52.17
CA ALA A 187 25.91 -43.62 50.74
C ALA A 187 24.46 -43.96 50.26
N GLN A 188 23.80 -44.87 51.05
CA GLN A 188 22.40 -45.25 50.78
C GLN A 188 21.44 -44.04 50.92
N ILE A 189 21.64 -43.19 51.95
CA ILE A 189 20.83 -41.94 52.09
C ILE A 189 21.04 -41.03 50.90
N ILE A 190 22.29 -40.78 50.47
CA ILE A 190 22.62 -39.93 49.35
C ILE A 190 21.94 -40.46 48.10
N GLN A 191 21.97 -41.76 47.84
CA GLN A 191 21.31 -42.38 46.70
C GLN A 191 19.79 -42.21 46.75
N THR A 192 19.16 -42.48 47.89
CA THR A 192 17.71 -42.36 48.06
C THR A 192 17.26 -40.91 47.92
N ARG A 193 18.07 -39.98 48.48
CA ARG A 193 17.81 -38.55 48.32
C ARG A 193 17.88 -38.09 46.87
N ALA A 194 18.86 -38.55 46.10
CA ALA A 194 18.97 -38.25 44.69
C ALA A 194 17.74 -38.74 43.90
N ARG A 195 17.23 -39.95 44.23
CA ARG A 195 15.98 -40.46 43.63
C ARG A 195 14.76 -39.64 44.03
N TRP A 196 14.67 -39.19 45.27
CA TRP A 196 13.60 -38.30 45.73
C TRP A 196 13.62 -36.95 45.02
N ASP A 197 14.83 -36.34 44.87
CA ASP A 197 14.98 -35.07 44.13
C ASP A 197 14.59 -35.22 42.64
N GLN A 198 14.96 -36.35 42.01
CA GLN A 198 14.55 -36.70 40.66
C GLN A 198 13.02 -36.79 40.53
N GLN A 199 12.34 -37.51 41.45
CA GLN A 199 10.89 -37.65 41.45
C GLN A 199 10.18 -36.30 41.68
N LYS A 200 10.75 -35.46 42.56
CA LYS A 200 10.26 -34.10 42.80
C LYS A 200 10.36 -33.21 41.55
N ALA A 201 11.42 -33.37 40.76
CA ALA A 201 11.54 -32.70 39.47
C ALA A 201 10.44 -33.17 38.48
N GLN A 202 10.11 -34.48 38.51
CA GLN A 202 9.04 -35.04 37.71
C GLN A 202 7.65 -34.50 38.10
N VAL A 203 7.38 -34.28 39.40
CA VAL A 203 6.16 -33.61 39.87
C VAL A 203 6.03 -32.20 39.24
N LYS A 204 7.11 -31.42 39.26
CA LYS A 204 7.12 -30.09 38.63
C LYS A 204 6.82 -30.13 37.12
N GLN A 205 7.35 -31.15 36.44
CA GLN A 205 7.06 -31.37 35.01
C GLN A 205 5.57 -31.66 34.78
N ARG A 206 4.96 -32.57 35.58
CA ARG A 206 3.52 -32.88 35.48
C ARG A 206 2.65 -31.69 35.85
N GLN A 207 3.08 -30.90 36.84
CA GLN A 207 2.37 -29.67 37.21
C GLN A 207 2.36 -28.66 36.04
N ALA A 208 3.49 -28.49 35.33
CA ALA A 208 3.53 -27.63 34.14
C ALA A 208 2.64 -28.16 33.00
N GLN A 209 2.54 -29.51 32.84
CA GLN A 209 1.63 -30.10 31.86
C GLN A 209 0.16 -29.88 32.20
N LEU A 210 -0.20 -29.95 33.49
CA LEU A 210 -1.54 -29.65 33.99
C LEU A 210 -1.90 -28.17 33.71
N GLU A 211 -0.97 -27.27 34.03
CA GLU A 211 -1.19 -25.83 33.77
C GLU A 211 -1.40 -25.54 32.30
N GLN A 212 -0.60 -26.16 31.41
CA GLN A 212 -0.81 -26.07 29.96
C GLN A 212 -2.21 -26.54 29.56
N ALA A 213 -2.67 -27.70 30.05
CA ALA A 213 -3.99 -28.23 29.76
C ALA A 213 -5.13 -27.29 30.27
N ARG A 214 -4.91 -26.63 31.41
CA ARG A 214 -5.86 -25.63 31.94
C ARG A 214 -5.94 -24.37 31.08
N VAL A 215 -4.79 -23.86 30.63
CA VAL A 215 -4.73 -22.72 29.70
C VAL A 215 -5.42 -23.06 28.38
N ASP A 216 -5.20 -24.26 27.83
CA ASP A 216 -5.88 -24.71 26.62
C ASP A 216 -7.41 -24.80 26.81
N LEU A 217 -7.86 -25.23 28.00
CA LEU A 217 -9.27 -25.24 28.36
C LEU A 217 -9.84 -23.82 28.50
N GLU A 218 -9.08 -22.91 29.08
CA GLU A 218 -9.49 -21.48 29.19
C GLU A 218 -9.62 -20.86 27.79
N HIS A 219 -8.74 -21.16 26.85
CA HIS A 219 -8.80 -20.70 25.47
C HIS A 219 -10.02 -21.21 24.69
N THR A 220 -10.77 -22.20 25.22
CA THR A 220 -12.07 -22.58 24.63
C THR A 220 -13.15 -21.52 24.86
N ILE A 221 -12.96 -20.59 25.81
CA ILE A 221 -13.87 -19.49 26.10
C ILE A 221 -13.34 -18.24 25.41
N ILE A 222 -13.96 -17.86 24.30
CA ILE A 222 -13.56 -16.70 23.52
C ILE A 222 -14.21 -15.45 24.10
N ARG A 223 -13.38 -14.47 24.47
CA ARG A 223 -13.79 -13.21 25.10
C ARG A 223 -13.50 -12.01 24.23
N ALA A 224 -14.32 -10.98 24.36
CA ALA A 224 -14.08 -9.68 23.74
C ALA A 224 -12.85 -9.01 24.36
N PRO A 225 -11.85 -8.59 23.57
CA PRO A 225 -10.65 -7.92 24.07
C PRO A 225 -10.87 -6.44 24.43
N ILE A 226 -11.92 -5.83 23.85
CA ILE A 226 -12.29 -4.42 24.02
C ILE A 226 -13.80 -4.27 24.22
N ASP A 227 -14.22 -3.15 24.77
CA ASP A 227 -15.62 -2.71 24.73
C ASP A 227 -15.97 -2.27 23.31
N GLY A 228 -17.15 -2.64 22.82
CA GLY A 228 -17.53 -2.23 21.46
C GLY A 228 -18.75 -2.93 20.91
N THR A 229 -18.95 -2.77 19.62
CA THR A 229 -20.05 -3.42 18.87
C THR A 229 -19.47 -4.43 17.90
N VAL A 230 -20.10 -5.62 17.82
CA VAL A 230 -19.75 -6.67 16.86
C VAL A 230 -20.19 -6.23 15.47
N VAL A 231 -19.20 -5.95 14.60
CA VAL A 231 -19.45 -5.53 13.20
C VAL A 231 -19.64 -6.73 12.29
N ALA A 232 -18.85 -7.78 12.51
CA ALA A 232 -18.93 -8.99 11.70
C ALA A 232 -18.78 -10.25 12.55
N ARG A 233 -19.51 -11.30 12.19
CA ARG A 233 -19.44 -12.65 12.72
C ARG A 233 -19.19 -13.61 11.54
N ASN A 234 -18.04 -14.28 11.58
CA ASN A 234 -17.58 -15.16 10.50
C ASN A 234 -17.65 -16.64 10.87
N VAL A 235 -18.46 -16.99 11.87
CA VAL A 235 -18.55 -18.35 12.38
C VAL A 235 -19.98 -18.67 12.81
N ASP A 236 -20.40 -19.91 12.63
CA ASP A 236 -21.71 -20.43 13.06
C ASP A 236 -21.58 -21.52 14.13
N VAL A 237 -22.67 -21.73 14.89
CA VAL A 237 -22.76 -22.82 15.85
C VAL A 237 -22.66 -24.16 15.11
N GLY A 238 -21.84 -25.07 15.65
CA GLY A 238 -21.55 -26.37 15.01
C GLY A 238 -20.43 -26.33 13.97
N GLN A 239 -19.90 -25.13 13.62
CA GLN A 239 -18.77 -25.02 12.71
C GLN A 239 -17.48 -25.42 13.42
N THR A 240 -16.63 -26.18 12.72
CA THR A 240 -15.29 -26.52 13.21
C THR A 240 -14.29 -25.45 12.79
N VAL A 241 -13.55 -24.92 13.75
CA VAL A 241 -12.47 -23.94 13.54
C VAL A 241 -11.12 -24.61 13.76
N ALA A 242 -10.15 -24.33 12.88
CA ALA A 242 -8.79 -24.88 12.94
C ALA A 242 -7.80 -23.74 13.14
N ALA A 243 -7.11 -23.73 14.28
CA ALA A 243 -6.14 -22.68 14.64
C ALA A 243 -4.68 -23.05 14.27
N SER A 244 -4.46 -24.15 13.53
CA SER A 244 -3.12 -24.73 13.34
C SER A 244 -2.21 -23.99 12.36
N LEU A 245 -2.75 -23.26 11.36
CA LEU A 245 -1.97 -22.55 10.35
C LEU A 245 -2.18 -21.03 10.38
N GLN A 246 -3.43 -20.62 10.51
CA GLN A 246 -3.81 -19.21 10.70
C GLN A 246 -4.99 -19.19 11.67
N ALA A 247 -4.95 -18.33 12.67
CA ALA A 247 -6.08 -18.14 13.56
C ALA A 247 -7.26 -17.56 12.77
N PRO A 248 -8.36 -18.30 12.57
CA PRO A 248 -9.51 -17.79 11.85
C PRO A 248 -10.14 -16.64 12.63
N THR A 249 -10.46 -15.55 11.96
CA THR A 249 -11.22 -14.45 12.55
C THR A 249 -12.66 -14.89 12.76
N LEU A 250 -13.12 -14.94 14.00
CA LEU A 250 -14.49 -15.32 14.37
C LEU A 250 -15.40 -14.09 14.44
N PHE A 251 -14.91 -13.03 15.09
CA PHE A 251 -15.64 -11.77 15.23
C PHE A 251 -14.74 -10.58 14.89
N THR A 252 -15.37 -9.54 14.38
CA THR A 252 -14.75 -8.20 14.25
C THR A 252 -15.51 -7.25 15.16
N ILE A 253 -14.81 -6.66 16.12
CA ILE A 253 -15.38 -5.76 17.11
C ILE A 253 -14.84 -4.36 16.88
N ALA A 254 -15.73 -3.37 16.70
CA ALA A 254 -15.38 -1.96 16.63
C ALA A 254 -15.62 -1.30 17.98
N GLN A 255 -14.65 -0.53 18.46
CA GLN A 255 -14.69 0.06 19.79
C GLN A 255 -15.76 1.15 19.91
N ASP A 256 -15.74 2.09 18.98
CA ASP A 256 -16.65 3.23 18.99
C ASP A 256 -17.07 3.58 17.56
N LEU A 257 -18.37 3.64 17.30
CA LEU A 257 -18.95 4.02 16.02
C LEU A 257 -19.36 5.51 15.98
N THR A 258 -19.18 6.25 17.08
CA THR A 258 -19.45 7.70 17.12
C THR A 258 -18.29 8.52 16.57
N LYS A 259 -17.08 7.97 16.61
CA LYS A 259 -15.87 8.52 15.97
C LYS A 259 -15.37 7.56 14.91
N MET A 260 -15.24 8.04 13.69
CA MET A 260 -14.90 7.22 12.57
C MET A 260 -13.82 7.87 11.68
N LEU A 261 -13.22 7.06 10.83
CA LEU A 261 -12.18 7.46 9.91
C LEU A 261 -12.60 7.14 8.49
N VAL A 262 -12.34 8.06 7.55
CA VAL A 262 -12.35 7.75 6.12
C VAL A 262 -10.92 7.48 5.68
N TYR A 263 -10.68 6.32 5.08
CA TYR A 263 -9.42 6.00 4.43
C TYR A 263 -9.54 6.38 2.97
N ALA A 264 -9.19 7.63 2.65
CA ALA A 264 -9.25 8.18 1.30
C ALA A 264 -7.98 7.82 0.53
N LYS A 265 -8.13 7.17 -0.63
CA LYS A 265 -7.02 6.84 -1.52
C LYS A 265 -6.71 8.03 -2.40
N THR A 266 -5.58 8.67 -2.14
CA THR A 266 -5.11 9.86 -2.85
C THR A 266 -3.93 9.52 -3.74
N ASP A 267 -3.89 10.07 -4.95
CA ASP A 267 -2.80 9.83 -5.90
C ASP A 267 -1.49 10.51 -5.46
N GLU A 268 -0.36 9.94 -5.86
CA GLU A 268 0.98 10.48 -5.59
C GLU A 268 1.12 11.93 -6.03
N SER A 269 0.49 12.32 -7.16
CA SER A 269 0.53 13.68 -7.69
C SER A 269 -0.14 14.73 -6.79
N ASP A 270 -1.08 14.31 -5.96
CA ASP A 270 -1.92 15.19 -5.15
C ASP A 270 -1.57 15.16 -3.66
N VAL A 271 -0.99 14.04 -3.18
CA VAL A 271 -0.67 13.85 -1.76
C VAL A 271 0.24 14.94 -1.19
N GLY A 272 1.21 15.42 -1.97
CA GLY A 272 2.14 16.48 -1.56
C GLY A 272 1.50 17.85 -1.34
N ARG A 273 0.26 18.04 -1.81
CA ARG A 273 -0.51 19.29 -1.68
C ARG A 273 -1.46 19.27 -0.49
N ILE A 274 -1.75 18.09 0.08
CA ILE A 274 -2.67 17.91 1.20
C ILE A 274 -1.97 18.35 2.50
N ARG A 275 -2.64 19.22 3.25
CA ARG A 275 -2.14 19.70 4.55
C ARG A 275 -2.82 18.97 5.69
N LEU A 276 -2.06 18.63 6.72
CA LEU A 276 -2.63 18.09 7.96
C LEU A 276 -3.55 19.14 8.61
N GLY A 277 -4.68 18.68 9.13
CA GLY A 277 -5.70 19.56 9.71
C GLY A 277 -6.63 20.22 8.68
N ALA A 278 -6.44 20.00 7.36
CA ALA A 278 -7.34 20.54 6.36
C ALA A 278 -8.76 19.98 6.56
N GLU A 279 -9.76 20.85 6.40
CA GLU A 279 -11.16 20.41 6.37
C GLU A 279 -11.43 19.68 5.07
N ALA A 280 -12.02 18.50 5.19
CA ALA A 280 -12.44 17.70 4.06
C ALA A 280 -13.96 17.52 4.13
N THR A 281 -14.60 17.47 2.96
CA THR A 281 -16.00 17.12 2.85
C THR A 281 -16.12 15.79 2.14
N PHE A 282 -17.10 14.98 2.51
CA PHE A 282 -17.35 13.73 1.83
C PHE A 282 -18.84 13.41 1.74
N LYS A 283 -19.16 12.62 0.73
CA LYS A 283 -20.50 12.07 0.51
C LYS A 283 -20.42 10.56 0.43
N VAL A 284 -21.51 9.90 0.79
CA VAL A 284 -21.67 8.45 0.70
C VAL A 284 -22.87 8.11 -0.19
N ASP A 285 -22.82 7.01 -0.91
CA ASP A 285 -23.90 6.62 -1.82
C ASP A 285 -25.24 6.39 -1.10
N SER A 286 -25.19 5.97 0.17
CA SER A 286 -26.38 5.75 0.98
C SER A 286 -27.10 7.05 1.37
N PHE A 287 -26.39 8.19 1.37
CA PHE A 287 -26.91 9.51 1.72
C PHE A 287 -26.46 10.57 0.71
N PRO A 288 -26.97 10.56 -0.53
CA PRO A 288 -26.46 11.38 -1.62
C PRO A 288 -26.69 12.89 -1.43
N TYR A 289 -27.68 13.26 -0.63
CA TYR A 289 -28.03 14.65 -0.34
C TYR A 289 -27.28 15.21 0.88
N ASP A 290 -26.78 14.37 1.74
CA ASP A 290 -26.06 14.78 2.95
C ASP A 290 -24.56 14.95 2.63
N THR A 291 -24.00 16.05 3.11
CA THR A 291 -22.56 16.30 3.02
C THR A 291 -21.97 16.24 4.42
N PHE A 292 -21.09 15.30 4.63
CA PHE A 292 -20.39 15.13 5.89
C PHE A 292 -19.08 15.91 5.87
N ARG A 293 -18.63 16.35 7.04
CA ARG A 293 -17.38 17.08 7.22
C ARG A 293 -16.46 16.28 8.11
N GLY A 294 -15.18 16.33 7.79
CA GLY A 294 -14.12 15.72 8.57
C GLY A 294 -12.85 16.55 8.46
N ARG A 295 -11.82 16.12 9.17
CA ARG A 295 -10.53 16.77 9.16
C ARG A 295 -9.44 15.75 8.82
N VAL A 296 -8.51 16.14 7.97
CA VAL A 296 -7.33 15.32 7.66
C VAL A 296 -6.48 15.19 8.91
N SER A 297 -6.40 13.98 9.49
CA SER A 297 -5.61 13.71 10.69
C SER A 297 -4.18 13.31 10.35
N GLN A 298 -4.01 12.48 9.31
CA GLN A 298 -2.69 12.05 8.85
C GLN A 298 -2.72 11.57 7.40
N VAL A 299 -1.55 11.58 6.76
CA VAL A 299 -1.30 10.90 5.50
C VAL A 299 -0.34 9.74 5.80
N ARG A 300 -0.72 8.51 5.45
CA ARG A 300 0.12 7.33 5.68
C ARG A 300 1.26 7.29 4.68
N MET A 301 2.47 7.00 5.15
CA MET A 301 3.66 6.92 4.30
C MET A 301 3.74 5.63 3.49
N ASN A 302 2.93 4.61 3.84
CA ASN A 302 2.87 3.36 3.08
C ASN A 302 2.06 3.57 1.80
N ALA A 303 2.72 3.40 0.65
CA ALA A 303 2.09 3.48 -0.65
C ALA A 303 1.54 2.12 -1.08
N TYR A 304 0.40 2.13 -1.74
CA TYR A 304 -0.19 0.96 -2.40
C TYR A 304 -0.22 1.20 -3.90
N THR A 305 0.14 0.19 -4.68
CA THR A 305 0.02 0.24 -6.13
C THR A 305 -1.24 -0.49 -6.56
N VAL A 306 -2.21 0.24 -7.07
CA VAL A 306 -3.46 -0.30 -7.61
C VAL A 306 -3.49 -0.01 -9.11
N GLN A 307 -3.57 -1.05 -9.94
CA GLN A 307 -3.59 -0.91 -11.41
C GLN A 307 -2.46 -0.01 -11.96
N ASN A 308 -1.24 -0.18 -11.47
CA ASN A 308 -0.06 0.63 -11.81
C ASN A 308 -0.12 2.12 -11.40
N VAL A 309 -1.08 2.52 -10.58
CA VAL A 309 -1.15 3.85 -9.99
C VAL A 309 -0.72 3.76 -8.53
N VAL A 310 0.22 4.60 -8.14
CA VAL A 310 0.68 4.70 -6.74
C VAL A 310 -0.28 5.61 -5.98
N THR A 311 -0.87 5.05 -4.92
CA THR A 311 -1.82 5.77 -4.07
C THR A 311 -1.38 5.73 -2.61
N TYR A 312 -1.76 6.76 -1.85
CA TYR A 312 -1.51 6.90 -0.42
C TYR A 312 -2.83 6.99 0.34
N ASP A 313 -2.90 6.41 1.53
CA ASP A 313 -4.06 6.53 2.40
C ASP A 313 -4.01 7.87 3.15
N THR A 314 -4.92 8.77 2.82
CA THR A 314 -5.20 9.99 3.59
C THR A 314 -6.32 9.71 4.58
N ILE A 315 -6.03 9.83 5.86
CA ILE A 315 -6.97 9.55 6.94
C ILE A 315 -7.71 10.82 7.34
N ILE A 316 -9.02 10.75 7.27
CA ILE A 316 -9.92 11.85 7.62
C ILE A 316 -10.76 11.40 8.81
N GLU A 317 -10.62 12.11 9.91
CA GLU A 317 -11.40 11.88 11.14
C GLU A 317 -12.71 12.68 11.10
N PHE A 318 -13.80 12.06 11.51
CA PHE A 318 -15.11 12.69 11.58
C PHE A 318 -15.96 12.11 12.70
N ASP A 319 -16.93 12.88 13.15
CA ASP A 319 -17.90 12.49 14.18
C ASP A 319 -19.16 11.93 13.53
N ASN A 320 -19.67 10.83 14.09
CA ASN A 320 -20.89 10.13 13.67
C ASN A 320 -21.86 9.94 14.84
N PRO A 321 -22.38 11.03 15.45
CA PRO A 321 -23.19 10.93 16.67
C PRO A 321 -24.46 10.11 16.48
N ASP A 322 -25.09 10.21 15.33
CA ASP A 322 -26.32 9.49 14.98
C ASP A 322 -26.08 8.04 14.56
N ARG A 323 -24.82 7.59 14.44
CA ARG A 323 -24.42 6.26 13.94
C ARG A 323 -25.04 5.90 12.59
N LYS A 324 -25.32 6.91 11.75
CA LYS A 324 -25.88 6.72 10.40
C LYS A 324 -24.87 6.10 9.44
N LEU A 325 -23.59 6.44 9.62
CA LEU A 325 -22.52 5.92 8.79
C LEU A 325 -21.99 4.63 9.39
N LEU A 326 -21.88 3.59 8.56
CA LEU A 326 -21.45 2.26 8.97
C LEU A 326 -20.05 1.95 8.41
N PRO A 327 -19.24 1.16 9.12
CA PRO A 327 -17.98 0.66 8.60
C PRO A 327 -18.17 -0.09 7.29
N GLY A 328 -17.26 0.13 6.32
CA GLY A 328 -17.33 -0.48 5.00
C GLY A 328 -18.05 0.36 3.93
N MET A 329 -18.74 1.45 4.28
CA MET A 329 -19.35 2.34 3.30
C MET A 329 -18.27 3.04 2.46
N THR A 330 -18.56 3.25 1.16
CA THR A 330 -17.71 4.02 0.25
C THR A 330 -18.00 5.51 0.42
N ALA A 331 -16.94 6.31 0.53
CA ALA A 331 -17.00 7.75 0.64
C ALA A 331 -16.29 8.42 -0.53
N TYR A 332 -16.93 9.42 -1.13
CA TYR A 332 -16.33 10.33 -2.10
C TYR A 332 -15.88 11.58 -1.39
N VAL A 333 -14.59 11.73 -1.29
CA VAL A 333 -13.93 12.76 -0.49
C VAL A 333 -13.45 13.89 -1.39
N THR A 334 -13.68 15.12 -0.95
CA THR A 334 -13.17 16.34 -1.57
C THR A 334 -12.37 17.12 -0.52
N ILE A 335 -11.09 17.33 -0.81
CA ILE A 335 -10.15 18.02 0.06
C ILE A 335 -9.70 19.32 -0.62
N PRO A 336 -10.01 20.50 -0.09
CA PRO A 336 -9.48 21.74 -0.60
C PRO A 336 -8.00 21.88 -0.22
N VAL A 337 -7.14 22.02 -1.24
CA VAL A 337 -5.68 22.08 -1.04
C VAL A 337 -5.11 23.48 -1.23
N ALA A 338 -5.79 24.33 -1.99
CA ALA A 338 -5.44 25.73 -2.16
C ALA A 338 -6.68 26.55 -2.54
N SER A 339 -6.73 27.81 -2.11
CA SER A 339 -7.78 28.76 -2.48
C SER A 339 -7.17 30.09 -2.90
N ALA A 340 -7.75 30.73 -3.89
CA ALA A 340 -7.44 32.10 -4.30
C ALA A 340 -8.75 32.88 -4.33
N HIS A 341 -8.79 33.98 -3.61
CA HIS A 341 -9.99 34.83 -3.50
C HIS A 341 -9.86 36.02 -4.46
N ASP A 342 -11.00 36.42 -5.01
CA ASP A 342 -11.15 37.62 -5.85
C ASP A 342 -10.19 37.66 -7.04
N VAL A 343 -9.98 36.52 -7.71
CA VAL A 343 -9.10 36.39 -8.87
C VAL A 343 -9.89 36.39 -10.17
N VAL A 344 -9.23 36.84 -11.25
CA VAL A 344 -9.78 36.76 -12.60
C VAL A 344 -9.76 35.31 -13.06
N LYS A 345 -10.92 34.73 -13.42
CA LYS A 345 -11.11 33.34 -13.80
C LYS A 345 -11.20 33.19 -15.31
N ILE A 346 -10.37 32.34 -15.87
CA ILE A 346 -10.35 32.00 -17.29
C ILE A 346 -10.94 30.60 -17.46
N PRO A 347 -11.94 30.39 -18.33
CA PRO A 347 -12.44 29.06 -18.64
C PRO A 347 -11.33 28.15 -19.19
N ASN A 348 -11.19 26.93 -18.66
CA ASN A 348 -10.14 25.99 -19.07
C ASN A 348 -10.20 25.62 -20.56
N GLY A 349 -11.39 25.70 -21.16
CA GLY A 349 -11.58 25.54 -22.61
C GLY A 349 -10.80 26.55 -23.45
N ALA A 350 -10.66 27.80 -22.96
CA ALA A 350 -9.95 28.85 -23.67
C ALA A 350 -8.43 28.65 -23.69
N LEU A 351 -7.87 28.01 -22.64
CA LEU A 351 -6.44 27.69 -22.55
C LEU A 351 -6.04 26.55 -23.50
N ARG A 352 -6.98 25.71 -23.89
CA ARG A 352 -6.77 24.58 -24.82
C ARG A 352 -7.09 24.91 -26.27
N PHE A 353 -7.76 26.04 -26.51
CA PHE A 353 -8.19 26.43 -27.85
C PHE A 353 -6.99 26.91 -28.67
N THR A 354 -6.87 26.34 -29.88
CA THR A 354 -5.93 26.81 -30.92
C THR A 354 -6.75 27.03 -32.18
N PRO A 355 -6.77 28.27 -32.73
CA PRO A 355 -7.54 28.55 -33.94
C PRO A 355 -6.99 27.81 -35.15
N ASP A 356 -7.87 27.30 -36.01
CA ASP A 356 -7.52 26.65 -37.27
C ASP A 356 -7.17 27.71 -38.35
N LEU A 357 -6.04 28.40 -38.10
CA LEU A 357 -5.45 29.39 -39.02
C LEU A 357 -4.24 28.75 -39.71
N LEU A 358 -3.96 29.23 -40.95
CA LEU A 358 -2.71 28.84 -41.61
C LEU A 358 -1.52 29.24 -40.74
N GLU A 359 -0.50 28.44 -40.73
CA GLU A 359 0.71 28.70 -39.86
C GLU A 359 1.30 30.08 -40.13
N ALA A 360 1.27 30.57 -41.39
CA ALA A 360 1.74 31.89 -41.75
C ALA A 360 0.89 33.00 -41.13
N GLU A 361 -0.45 32.87 -41.13
CA GLU A 361 -1.38 33.82 -40.53
C GLU A 361 -1.25 33.84 -39.00
N ARG A 362 -1.14 32.69 -38.40
CA ARG A 362 -0.91 32.57 -36.95
C ARG A 362 0.39 33.24 -36.54
N ARG A 363 1.49 33.00 -37.27
CA ARG A 363 2.78 33.67 -37.03
C ARG A 363 2.71 35.18 -37.21
N ALA A 364 2.03 35.65 -38.27
CA ALA A 364 1.85 37.09 -38.52
C ALA A 364 1.04 37.76 -37.39
N LEU A 365 -0.01 37.10 -36.87
CA LEU A 365 -0.76 37.59 -35.72
C LEU A 365 0.10 37.64 -34.46
N LEU A 366 0.85 36.59 -34.15
CA LEU A 366 1.75 36.55 -32.99
C LEU A 366 2.84 37.59 -33.09
N GLN A 367 3.38 37.87 -34.30
CA GLN A 367 4.38 38.90 -34.56
C GLN A 367 3.80 40.30 -34.39
N LYS A 368 2.58 40.55 -34.90
CA LYS A 368 1.87 41.82 -34.76
C LYS A 368 1.66 42.21 -33.29
N TYR A 369 1.47 41.25 -32.40
CA TYR A 369 1.28 41.48 -30.96
C TYR A 369 2.53 41.23 -30.12
N GLY A 370 3.71 41.08 -30.75
CA GLY A 370 5.00 40.95 -30.02
C GLY A 370 5.16 39.67 -29.20
N LEU A 371 4.39 38.62 -29.55
CA LEU A 371 4.34 37.36 -28.80
C LEU A 371 5.26 36.25 -29.36
N LEU A 372 5.92 36.49 -30.50
CA LEU A 372 7.02 35.65 -30.96
C LEU A 372 8.24 36.02 -30.13
N GLY A 373 8.55 35.20 -29.12
CA GLY A 373 9.86 35.25 -28.50
C GLY A 373 10.93 35.03 -29.55
N GLU A 374 12.00 35.82 -29.52
CA GLU A 374 13.21 35.59 -30.31
C GLU A 374 13.57 34.10 -30.27
N PRO A 375 13.90 33.48 -31.41
CA PRO A 375 14.37 32.11 -31.40
C PRO A 375 15.67 32.10 -30.57
N GLN A 376 15.66 31.49 -29.41
CA GLN A 376 16.88 31.15 -28.68
C GLN A 376 17.71 30.30 -29.64
N ARG A 377 18.70 30.92 -30.30
CA ARG A 377 19.79 30.24 -30.96
C ARG A 377 20.42 29.31 -29.92
N PRO A 378 20.58 28.04 -30.18
CA PRO A 378 21.42 27.23 -29.32
C PRO A 378 22.82 27.83 -29.34
N GLN A 379 23.29 28.34 -28.22
CA GLN A 379 24.69 28.70 -28.03
C GLN A 379 25.47 27.37 -28.09
N ASN A 380 25.94 27.05 -29.31
CA ASN A 380 27.05 26.15 -29.51
C ASN A 380 28.29 26.83 -28.93
N GLY A 381 28.64 26.45 -27.73
CA GLY A 381 29.98 26.70 -27.19
C GLY A 381 30.98 25.93 -28.06
N SER A 382 31.63 26.68 -28.96
CA SER A 382 32.82 26.20 -29.68
C SER A 382 33.96 26.06 -28.68
N GLY A 383 34.14 24.85 -28.17
CA GLY A 383 35.38 24.40 -27.54
C GLY A 383 36.08 23.50 -28.53
N THR A 384 37.01 24.07 -29.29
CA THR A 384 37.99 23.35 -30.10
C THR A 384 38.81 22.43 -29.23
N VAL A 385 38.68 21.12 -29.42
CA VAL A 385 39.67 20.14 -28.95
C VAL A 385 40.02 19.27 -30.14
N GLU A 386 41.31 19.34 -30.51
CA GLU A 386 41.99 18.64 -31.57
C GLU A 386 41.72 17.11 -31.53
N ALA A 387 41.41 16.58 -32.68
CA ALA A 387 41.39 15.16 -32.96
C ALA A 387 42.84 14.61 -32.99
N LYS A 388 43.08 13.57 -32.21
CA LYS A 388 44.22 12.68 -32.42
C LYS A 388 43.70 11.28 -32.71
N GLU A 389 43.78 10.90 -33.97
CA GLU A 389 43.59 9.54 -34.47
C GLU A 389 44.51 8.56 -33.76
N THR A 390 43.98 7.45 -33.31
CA THR A 390 44.71 6.17 -33.38
C THR A 390 43.70 5.01 -33.44
N GLU A 391 43.83 4.29 -34.52
CA GLU A 391 43.21 3.02 -34.86
C GLU A 391 43.30 1.98 -33.75
N LYS A 392 42.25 1.22 -33.53
CA LYS A 392 42.15 -0.26 -33.75
C LYS A 392 40.80 -0.79 -33.27
N LYS A 393 40.08 -1.29 -34.25
CA LYS A 393 38.89 -2.15 -34.10
C LYS A 393 39.37 -3.57 -33.73
N PRO A 394 38.65 -4.30 -32.88
CA PRO A 394 38.23 -5.63 -33.26
C PRO A 394 36.70 -5.81 -33.19
N GLU A 395 36.26 -6.51 -34.19
CA GLU A 395 34.89 -6.99 -34.41
C GLU A 395 34.39 -7.94 -33.32
N GLY A 396 33.05 -7.90 -33.12
CA GLY A 396 32.29 -9.06 -32.73
C GLY A 396 31.66 -9.05 -31.35
N ALA A 397 30.50 -8.42 -31.21
CA ALA A 397 29.43 -8.93 -30.32
C ALA A 397 28.09 -8.24 -30.66
N PRO A 398 26.99 -8.99 -30.81
CA PRO A 398 25.70 -8.46 -31.19
C PRO A 398 25.01 -7.77 -30.00
N ALA A 399 24.47 -6.59 -30.25
CA ALA A 399 23.56 -5.89 -29.36
C ALA A 399 22.20 -6.62 -29.32
N GLY A 400 21.83 -7.14 -28.15
CA GLY A 400 20.50 -7.72 -27.89
C GLY A 400 20.04 -7.31 -26.52
N SER A 401 18.97 -6.54 -26.48
CA SER A 401 18.26 -6.20 -25.25
C SER A 401 17.71 -7.45 -24.55
N PRO A 402 17.84 -7.61 -23.22
CA PRO A 402 17.27 -8.75 -22.52
C PRO A 402 15.81 -8.43 -22.15
N GLY A 403 14.87 -9.00 -22.91
CA GLY A 403 13.48 -8.81 -22.50
C GLY A 403 12.37 -9.32 -23.41
N GLN A 404 12.65 -10.12 -24.46
CA GLN A 404 11.57 -10.86 -25.15
C GLN A 404 12.20 -11.94 -26.05
N GLY A 405 11.88 -13.23 -25.80
CA GLY A 405 12.11 -14.31 -26.75
C GLY A 405 13.27 -15.25 -26.47
N MET A 406 13.61 -15.56 -25.22
CA MET A 406 14.54 -16.67 -24.95
C MET A 406 13.81 -18.01 -24.99
N SER A 407 14.29 -18.96 -25.81
CA SER A 407 13.77 -20.33 -25.83
C SER A 407 14.05 -21.05 -24.49
N GLU A 408 13.23 -22.07 -24.19
CA GLU A 408 13.38 -22.85 -22.95
C GLU A 408 14.76 -23.54 -22.85
N ALA A 409 15.35 -23.90 -23.98
CA ALA A 409 16.68 -24.48 -24.07
C ALA A 409 17.79 -23.48 -23.67
N ASP A 410 17.64 -22.20 -23.99
CA ASP A 410 18.61 -21.16 -23.63
C ASP A 410 18.55 -20.83 -22.14
N ARG A 411 17.36 -20.94 -21.52
CA ARG A 411 17.18 -20.77 -20.06
C ARG A 411 17.84 -21.89 -19.26
N VAL A 412 17.80 -23.12 -19.76
CA VAL A 412 18.45 -24.27 -19.12
C VAL A 412 20.00 -24.12 -19.21
N LYS A 413 20.54 -23.76 -20.36
CA LYS A 413 21.99 -23.51 -20.53
C LYS A 413 22.49 -22.35 -19.68
N MET A 414 21.67 -21.31 -19.47
CA MET A 414 22.04 -20.20 -18.64
C MET A 414 22.05 -20.59 -17.14
N ARG A 415 21.14 -21.46 -16.71
CA ARG A 415 21.08 -21.99 -15.35
C ARG A 415 22.27 -22.89 -15.03
N GLU A 416 22.67 -23.76 -15.94
CA GLU A 416 23.87 -24.62 -15.81
C GLU A 416 25.17 -23.81 -15.77
N ARG A 417 25.27 -22.75 -16.58
CA ARG A 417 26.40 -21.82 -16.52
C ARG A 417 26.51 -21.10 -15.17
N PHE A 418 25.38 -20.69 -14.58
CA PHE A 418 25.36 -20.02 -13.29
C PHE A 418 25.74 -20.97 -12.12
N GLN A 419 25.41 -22.25 -12.23
CA GLN A 419 25.77 -23.26 -11.21
C GLN A 419 27.25 -23.59 -11.22
N ASN A 420 27.92 -23.54 -12.37
CA ASN A 420 29.32 -23.90 -12.53
C ASN A 420 30.31 -22.71 -12.39
N MET A 421 29.84 -21.51 -12.08
CA MET A 421 30.69 -20.34 -11.85
C MET A 421 31.27 -20.31 -10.44
N SER A 422 32.56 -19.99 -10.34
CA SER A 422 33.28 -19.82 -9.07
C SER A 422 32.73 -18.60 -8.29
N GLU A 423 32.95 -18.60 -6.98
CA GLU A 423 32.46 -17.53 -6.08
C GLU A 423 33.05 -16.15 -6.46
N GLU A 424 34.31 -16.13 -6.93
CA GLU A 424 34.98 -14.93 -7.40
C GLU A 424 34.36 -14.35 -8.68
N GLU A 425 33.97 -15.21 -9.63
CA GLU A 425 33.31 -14.78 -10.86
C GLU A 425 31.89 -14.24 -10.60
N ARG A 426 31.17 -14.84 -9.66
CA ARG A 426 29.87 -14.32 -9.19
C ARG A 426 30.00 -12.95 -8.51
N ALA A 427 31.07 -12.74 -7.73
CA ALA A 427 31.35 -11.46 -7.09
C ALA A 427 31.69 -10.36 -8.12
N ARG A 428 32.52 -10.68 -9.13
CA ARG A 428 32.86 -9.76 -10.24
C ARG A 428 31.63 -9.38 -11.07
N MET A 429 30.74 -10.35 -11.34
CA MET A 429 29.51 -10.09 -12.09
C MET A 429 28.52 -9.21 -11.29
N ARG A 430 28.39 -9.41 -9.98
CA ARG A 430 27.59 -8.51 -9.10
C ARG A 430 28.17 -7.09 -9.06
N ALA A 431 29.50 -6.97 -8.95
CA ALA A 431 30.17 -5.66 -8.96
C ALA A 431 30.00 -4.93 -10.30
N ALA A 432 30.11 -5.64 -11.43
CA ALA A 432 29.90 -5.08 -12.77
C ALA A 432 28.42 -4.68 -12.98
N TRP A 433 27.45 -5.45 -12.45
CA TRP A 433 26.03 -5.11 -12.51
C TRP A 433 25.68 -3.89 -11.66
N MET A 434 26.25 -3.79 -10.45
CA MET A 434 26.11 -2.61 -9.60
C MET A 434 26.74 -1.36 -10.21
N ALA A 435 27.94 -1.50 -10.81
CA ALA A 435 28.61 -0.41 -11.52
C ALA A 435 27.80 0.08 -12.74
N ARG A 436 27.19 -0.85 -13.50
CA ARG A 436 26.28 -0.48 -14.60
C ARG A 436 25.01 0.20 -14.12
N ARG A 437 24.45 -0.21 -12.98
CA ARG A 437 23.29 0.42 -12.38
C ARG A 437 23.59 1.82 -11.81
N ALA A 438 24.82 2.04 -11.34
CA ALA A 438 25.30 3.35 -10.89
C ALA A 438 25.68 4.29 -12.05
N ALA A 439 26.15 3.73 -13.20
CA ALA A 439 26.50 4.49 -14.40
C ALA A 439 25.33 4.68 -15.39
N GLY A 440 24.23 3.93 -15.24
CA GLY A 440 23.03 3.95 -16.08
C GLY A 440 21.96 4.93 -15.59
N GLY A 441 22.34 6.09 -15.08
CA GLY A 441 21.47 7.23 -14.92
C GLY A 441 21.00 7.74 -16.29
N ASN A 442 19.74 7.43 -16.60
CA ASN A 442 18.88 8.24 -17.46
C ASN A 442 19.24 8.36 -18.95
N GLN A 443 18.88 7.36 -19.75
CA GLN A 443 18.50 7.58 -21.15
C GLN A 443 17.25 6.76 -21.46
N ASN A 444 16.07 7.36 -21.24
CA ASN A 444 14.85 6.92 -21.86
C ASN A 444 14.37 8.03 -22.82
N SER A 445 14.58 7.78 -24.07
CA SER A 445 14.18 8.61 -25.20
C SER A 445 12.67 8.63 -25.35
N GLY A 446 12.09 9.83 -25.44
CA GLY A 446 11.01 10.13 -26.36
C GLY A 446 9.59 9.74 -25.95
N PHE A 447 9.05 10.40 -24.95
CA PHE A 447 7.66 10.84 -25.00
C PHE A 447 7.66 12.32 -24.59
N GLN A 448 7.45 13.19 -25.56
CA GLN A 448 7.17 14.60 -25.29
C GLN A 448 5.78 14.69 -24.63
N GLY A 449 5.73 14.41 -23.34
CA GLY A 449 4.66 14.80 -22.45
C GLY A 449 4.89 16.25 -22.05
N ALA A 450 3.84 17.04 -22.09
CA ALA A 450 3.83 18.42 -21.62
C ALA A 450 4.54 18.59 -20.26
N PRO A 451 5.16 19.75 -20.00
CA PRO A 451 5.93 19.96 -18.77
C PRO A 451 5.03 19.81 -17.54
N ARG A 452 5.36 18.83 -16.70
CA ARG A 452 4.74 18.66 -15.38
C ARG A 452 5.24 19.81 -14.50
N SER A 453 4.37 20.77 -14.25
CA SER A 453 4.59 21.80 -13.24
C SER A 453 4.52 21.16 -11.86
N GLY A 454 5.66 21.16 -11.13
CA GLY A 454 5.72 20.89 -9.70
C GLY A 454 4.97 21.95 -8.89
N PRO A 455 4.66 21.70 -7.61
CA PRO A 455 3.88 22.58 -6.76
C PRO A 455 4.74 23.75 -6.22
N GLY A 456 4.91 24.75 -7.05
CA GLY A 456 5.45 26.05 -6.69
C GLY A 456 4.80 27.08 -7.57
N ALA A 457 4.44 28.23 -7.03
CA ALA A 457 3.67 29.30 -7.67
C ALA A 457 4.39 29.98 -8.85
N GLU A 458 5.07 29.23 -9.71
CA GLU A 458 5.56 29.70 -11.00
C GLU A 458 4.48 29.39 -12.04
N GLY A 459 3.60 30.38 -12.29
CA GLY A 459 2.56 30.26 -13.30
C GLY A 459 3.15 29.96 -14.68
N VAL A 460 2.46 29.08 -15.42
CA VAL A 460 2.84 28.73 -16.79
C VAL A 460 2.36 29.82 -17.73
N TYR A 461 3.24 30.34 -18.59
CA TYR A 461 2.85 31.27 -19.63
C TYR A 461 2.16 30.50 -20.77
N GLN A 462 0.94 30.93 -21.10
CA GLN A 462 0.15 30.39 -22.20
C GLN A 462 -0.37 31.51 -23.07
N ILE A 463 -0.72 31.22 -24.34
CA ILE A 463 -1.35 32.16 -25.27
C ILE A 463 -2.81 31.82 -25.32
N LEU A 464 -3.62 32.82 -25.04
CA LEU A 464 -5.09 32.75 -25.07
C LEU A 464 -5.61 33.66 -26.18
N TRP A 465 -6.75 33.31 -26.74
CA TRP A 465 -7.36 34.06 -27.86
C TRP A 465 -8.60 34.83 -27.35
N LYS A 466 -8.44 36.17 -27.29
CA LYS A 466 -9.54 37.09 -26.99
C LYS A 466 -10.33 37.39 -28.27
N LEU A 467 -11.63 37.42 -28.17
CA LEU A 467 -12.54 37.79 -29.26
C LEU A 467 -12.89 39.27 -29.13
N ASN A 468 -12.48 40.07 -30.09
CA ASN A 468 -12.86 41.47 -30.17
C ASN A 468 -14.31 41.63 -30.68
N PRO A 469 -14.96 42.80 -30.48
CA PRO A 469 -16.32 43.06 -30.98
C PRO A 469 -16.47 42.98 -32.53
N ASP A 470 -15.38 43.18 -33.26
CA ASP A 470 -15.26 43.06 -34.72
C ASP A 470 -15.04 41.62 -35.21
N ASN A 471 -15.24 40.62 -34.34
CA ASN A 471 -15.02 39.20 -34.59
C ASN A 471 -13.55 38.83 -34.93
N SER A 472 -12.59 39.71 -34.65
CA SER A 472 -11.16 39.45 -34.83
C SER A 472 -10.57 38.75 -33.62
N LEU A 473 -9.57 37.86 -33.86
CA LEU A 473 -8.84 37.18 -32.82
C LEU A 473 -7.62 37.99 -32.38
N GLN A 474 -7.51 38.22 -31.09
CA GLN A 474 -6.35 38.84 -30.48
C GLN A 474 -5.63 37.81 -29.55
N PRO A 475 -4.39 37.44 -29.85
CA PRO A 475 -3.61 36.62 -28.96
C PRO A 475 -3.17 37.43 -27.74
N VAL A 476 -3.38 36.91 -26.54
CA VAL A 476 -2.97 37.52 -25.28
C VAL A 476 -2.10 36.50 -24.54
N ARG A 477 -0.91 36.94 -24.08
CA ARG A 477 -0.05 36.14 -23.22
C ARG A 477 -0.55 36.26 -21.81
N VAL A 478 -0.83 35.11 -21.19
CA VAL A 478 -1.33 35.02 -19.82
C VAL A 478 -0.43 34.11 -18.99
N LYS A 479 -0.21 34.46 -17.73
CA LYS A 479 0.41 33.61 -16.75
C LYS A 479 -0.69 33.00 -15.89
N THR A 480 -0.84 31.71 -15.98
CA THR A 480 -1.89 30.96 -15.29
C THR A 480 -1.42 30.49 -13.92
N GLY A 481 -2.31 30.54 -12.94
CA GLY A 481 -2.04 30.10 -11.57
C GLY A 481 -2.85 28.86 -11.19
N LEU A 482 -3.58 28.98 -10.07
CA LEU A 482 -4.41 27.92 -9.52
C LEU A 482 -5.51 27.56 -10.49
N THR A 483 -5.75 26.26 -10.69
CA THR A 483 -6.80 25.76 -11.57
C THR A 483 -7.75 24.85 -10.78
N ASP A 484 -9.05 24.95 -11.11
CA ASP A 484 -10.05 23.97 -10.77
C ASP A 484 -10.45 23.16 -12.02
N PHE A 485 -11.53 22.36 -11.97
CA PHE A 485 -11.99 21.58 -13.13
C PHE A 485 -12.54 22.44 -14.28
N THR A 486 -12.96 23.67 -14.01
CA THR A 486 -13.69 24.53 -14.96
C THR A 486 -12.91 25.78 -15.31
N PHE A 487 -12.24 26.40 -14.34
CA PHE A 487 -11.56 27.68 -14.47
C PHE A 487 -10.11 27.61 -14.00
N THR A 488 -9.30 28.55 -14.51
CA THR A 488 -7.92 28.79 -14.07
C THR A 488 -7.76 30.24 -13.68
N ALA A 489 -7.09 30.49 -12.55
CA ALA A 489 -6.76 31.84 -12.07
C ALA A 489 -5.76 32.51 -13.00
N LEU A 490 -6.02 33.76 -13.37
CA LEU A 490 -5.05 34.64 -14.05
C LEU A 490 -4.14 35.28 -12.99
N LEU A 491 -2.83 35.08 -13.11
CA LEU A 491 -1.82 35.75 -12.28
C LEU A 491 -1.31 37.05 -12.95
N GLU A 492 -0.99 36.98 -14.24
CA GLU A 492 -0.50 38.10 -15.02
C GLU A 492 -1.10 37.99 -16.43
N GLY A 493 -1.56 39.12 -16.98
CA GLY A 493 -2.11 39.19 -18.37
C GLY A 493 -3.05 40.37 -18.54
N ASP A 494 -3.20 40.83 -19.79
CA ASP A 494 -4.07 41.96 -20.13
C ASP A 494 -5.49 41.47 -20.45
N LEU A 495 -6.18 40.94 -19.43
CA LEU A 495 -7.56 40.49 -19.49
C LEU A 495 -8.36 41.11 -18.34
N LYS A 496 -9.50 41.67 -18.67
CA LYS A 496 -10.43 42.28 -17.70
C LYS A 496 -11.68 41.39 -17.51
N PRO A 497 -12.31 41.45 -16.34
CA PRO A 497 -13.62 40.84 -16.18
C PRO A 497 -14.61 41.35 -17.24
N GLY A 498 -15.33 40.43 -17.90
CA GLY A 498 -16.24 40.73 -19.00
C GLY A 498 -15.63 40.57 -20.40
N ASP A 499 -14.31 40.41 -20.55
CA ASP A 499 -13.69 40.12 -21.84
C ASP A 499 -14.14 38.74 -22.34
N LYS A 500 -14.37 38.62 -23.65
CA LYS A 500 -14.78 37.36 -24.28
C LYS A 500 -13.56 36.61 -24.77
N VAL A 501 -13.38 35.38 -24.27
CA VAL A 501 -12.29 34.48 -24.68
C VAL A 501 -12.84 33.30 -25.46
N VAL A 502 -12.12 32.88 -26.50
CA VAL A 502 -12.60 31.84 -27.41
C VAL A 502 -12.35 30.48 -26.80
N ILE A 503 -13.40 29.65 -26.75
CA ILE A 503 -13.36 28.26 -26.23
C ILE A 503 -13.51 27.21 -27.33
N GLY A 504 -13.93 27.64 -28.57
CA GLY A 504 -14.13 26.74 -29.70
C GLY A 504 -14.45 27.49 -30.98
N GLN A 505 -14.46 26.80 -32.10
CA GLN A 505 -14.85 27.31 -33.40
C GLN A 505 -15.67 26.29 -34.20
N THR A 506 -16.50 26.76 -35.14
CA THR A 506 -17.15 25.87 -36.10
C THR A 506 -16.12 25.30 -37.06
N LEU A 507 -16.10 23.98 -37.24
CA LEU A 507 -15.23 23.34 -38.22
C LEU A 507 -15.67 23.72 -39.65
N LYS A 508 -14.75 24.30 -40.42
CA LYS A 508 -14.93 24.47 -41.86
C LYS A 508 -15.09 23.09 -42.49
N ARG A 509 -16.28 22.79 -43.03
CA ARG A 509 -16.52 21.51 -43.74
C ARG A 509 -15.57 21.47 -44.93
N ARG A 510 -14.46 20.72 -44.84
CA ARG A 510 -13.66 20.37 -46.03
C ARG A 510 -14.57 19.60 -46.97
N SER A 511 -14.88 20.19 -48.14
CA SER A 511 -15.56 19.49 -49.20
C SER A 511 -14.70 18.32 -49.64
N THR A 512 -15.04 17.12 -49.21
CA THR A 512 -14.50 15.88 -49.78
C THR A 512 -14.90 15.84 -51.23
N GLN A 513 -13.91 15.90 -52.15
CA GLN A 513 -14.10 15.60 -53.57
C GLN A 513 -14.74 14.20 -53.69
N PRO A 514 -15.78 14.05 -54.54
CA PRO A 514 -16.33 12.74 -54.79
C PRO A 514 -15.30 11.89 -55.53
N PHE A 515 -14.99 10.76 -54.96
CA PHE A 515 -14.17 9.71 -55.51
C PHE A 515 -14.82 9.24 -56.83
N SER A 516 -14.25 9.61 -57.99
CA SER A 516 -14.65 9.08 -59.29
C SER A 516 -14.20 7.61 -59.35
N GLY A 517 -15.14 6.70 -59.12
CA GLY A 517 -14.95 5.29 -59.31
C GLY A 517 -14.76 4.93 -60.78
N GLN A 518 -13.56 4.61 -61.19
CA GLN A 518 -13.32 3.86 -62.40
C GLN A 518 -13.61 2.39 -62.15
N ARG A 519 -14.69 1.89 -62.74
CA ARG A 519 -14.91 0.46 -62.95
C ARG A 519 -13.92 -0.05 -63.95
N ARG A 520 -13.21 -1.07 -63.64
CA ARG A 520 -12.83 -2.21 -64.47
C ARG A 520 -12.92 -3.49 -63.65
#